data_53a0c77cf231ef9b5d4c2406cc18e4ab
#
_entry.id   53a0c77cf231ef9b5d4c2406cc18e4ab
#
_cell.length_a   1.000
_cell.length_b   1.000
_cell.length_c   1.000
_cell.angle_alpha   90.00
_cell.angle_beta   90.00
_cell.angle_gamma   90.00
#
_symmetry.space_group_name_H-M   'P 1'
#
loop_
_entity.id
_entity.type
_entity.pdbx_description
1 polymer ?
#
loop_
_entity_poly.entity_id
_entity_poly.type
_entity_poly.pdbx_seq_one_letter_code
_entity_poly.pdbx_strand_id
1 'polypeptide(L)'
;MKNIIKSIGDLRVSVVLFLLFALFCALATFIESAYGTPTAWAIVYDTFWFEYIQLLLGINLLCGMFRYKMFGLKKLPLMIFHISFLFILVGSAMTRYAGFEGILPIREHTQNSLIESSKTSLRISAIKDGERYSAVNDRYIGNLPFANSFKLKLNLGDDQAELKYKDLILNAHYTYKENNNSDPLLVLMLSQKGSQGVDVKFEKGEVKNIEGVNFAFMNDNVKAPFVKIDENLTLSSSENLHFLSMLDGQNLDLKIGEKANAKERRLYEINDISFVVKAASLHAQEALEGSNRPQDESFWLWFKSAWLEVGRTMLISTFGEPQNWKNSLLLHFKDFALSNENKNLELTGSNALKLELSYKNESKE
;
A
#
# COMPACT_ATOMS: atom_id res chain seq x y z
N MET A 1 35.00 -10.11 -35.13
CA MET A 1 35.26 -9.43 -33.83
C MET A 1 35.68 -7.96 -33.97
N LYS A 2 36.75 -7.60 -34.68
CA LYS A 2 37.19 -6.19 -34.77
C LYS A 2 36.14 -5.21 -35.31
N ASN A 3 35.28 -5.60 -36.24
CA ASN A 3 34.23 -4.73 -36.78
C ASN A 3 33.08 -4.53 -35.81
N ILE A 4 32.73 -5.56 -35.02
CA ILE A 4 31.69 -5.48 -33.98
C ILE A 4 32.14 -4.52 -32.84
N ILE A 5 33.37 -4.66 -32.35
CA ILE A 5 33.94 -3.76 -31.35
C ILE A 5 33.97 -2.31 -31.83
N LYS A 6 34.32 -2.11 -33.13
CA LYS A 6 34.29 -0.76 -33.71
C LYS A 6 32.88 -0.18 -33.81
N SER A 7 31.90 -1.01 -34.17
CA SER A 7 30.51 -0.57 -34.27
C SER A 7 29.91 -0.24 -32.89
N ILE A 8 30.05 -1.17 -31.92
CA ILE A 8 29.50 -0.97 -30.56
C ILE A 8 30.20 0.18 -29.88
N GLY A 9 31.54 0.29 -29.94
CA GLY A 9 32.32 1.39 -29.31
C GLY A 9 32.31 2.69 -30.11
N ASP A 10 31.27 2.96 -30.93
CA ASP A 10 31.10 4.23 -31.62
C ASP A 10 30.54 5.31 -30.67
N LEU A 11 31.10 6.52 -30.76
CA LEU A 11 30.65 7.66 -30.00
C LEU A 11 29.15 7.97 -30.22
N ARG A 12 28.64 7.74 -31.43
CA ARG A 12 27.23 7.93 -31.76
C ARG A 12 26.33 7.00 -30.95
N VAL A 13 26.76 5.74 -30.78
CA VAL A 13 26.06 4.77 -29.92
C VAL A 13 26.08 5.20 -28.49
N SER A 14 27.23 5.68 -27.98
CA SER A 14 27.35 6.24 -26.63
C SER A 14 26.36 7.37 -26.40
N VAL A 15 26.29 8.35 -27.32
CA VAL A 15 25.38 9.50 -27.20
C VAL A 15 23.92 9.04 -27.15
N VAL A 16 23.52 8.12 -28.01
CA VAL A 16 22.13 7.59 -28.02
C VAL A 16 21.81 6.87 -26.71
N LEU A 17 22.72 6.02 -26.21
CA LEU A 17 22.51 5.30 -24.94
C LEU A 17 22.43 6.27 -23.75
N PHE A 18 23.26 7.30 -23.71
CA PHE A 18 23.20 8.31 -22.65
C PHE A 18 21.91 9.15 -22.72
N LEU A 19 21.45 9.50 -23.91
CA LEU A 19 20.19 10.22 -24.08
C LEU A 19 18.99 9.36 -23.63
N LEU A 20 18.99 8.07 -23.98
CA LEU A 20 17.96 7.14 -23.50
C LEU A 20 18.01 6.99 -21.98
N PHE A 21 19.19 6.81 -21.41
CA PHE A 21 19.35 6.73 -19.95
C PHE A 21 18.85 8.00 -19.26
N ALA A 22 19.24 9.18 -19.74
CA ALA A 22 18.80 10.46 -19.22
C ALA A 22 17.26 10.63 -19.34
N LEU A 23 16.67 10.21 -20.47
CA LEU A 23 15.23 10.24 -20.68
C LEU A 23 14.49 9.37 -19.65
N PHE A 24 14.97 8.14 -19.41
CA PHE A 24 14.34 7.27 -18.42
C PHE A 24 14.50 7.78 -16.99
N CYS A 25 15.65 8.38 -16.64
CA CYS A 25 15.81 9.04 -15.35
C CYS A 25 14.85 10.23 -15.18
N ALA A 26 14.68 11.03 -16.23
CA ALA A 26 13.72 12.12 -16.22
C ALA A 26 12.28 11.61 -16.06
N LEU A 27 11.88 10.59 -16.80
CA LEU A 27 10.57 9.95 -16.65
C LEU A 27 10.36 9.40 -15.23
N ALA A 28 11.38 8.76 -14.66
CA ALA A 28 11.33 8.25 -13.29
C ALA A 28 11.09 9.38 -12.27
N THR A 29 11.75 10.53 -12.43
CA THR A 29 11.56 11.69 -11.57
C THR A 29 10.13 12.24 -11.62
N PHE A 30 9.51 12.28 -12.80
CA PHE A 30 8.11 12.66 -12.94
C PHE A 30 7.16 11.64 -12.30
N ILE A 31 7.41 10.35 -12.50
CA ILE A 31 6.63 9.28 -11.87
C ILE A 31 6.77 9.36 -10.34
N GLU A 32 7.98 9.60 -9.84
CA GLU A 32 8.25 9.74 -8.41
C GLU A 32 7.49 10.91 -7.79
N SER A 33 7.49 12.05 -8.46
CA SER A 33 6.78 13.25 -8.02
C SER A 33 5.27 13.04 -7.91
N ALA A 34 4.67 12.25 -8.82
CA ALA A 34 3.23 12.06 -8.86
C ALA A 34 2.73 10.84 -8.06
N TYR A 35 3.51 9.76 -8.03
CA TYR A 35 3.07 8.46 -7.49
C TYR A 35 4.01 7.90 -6.41
N GLY A 36 5.05 8.65 -6.04
CA GLY A 36 6.01 8.29 -5.01
C GLY A 36 7.16 7.39 -5.49
N THR A 37 8.23 7.38 -4.68
CA THR A 37 9.48 6.66 -4.95
C THR A 37 9.30 5.17 -5.27
N PRO A 38 8.47 4.38 -4.53
CA PRO A 38 8.26 2.96 -4.83
C PRO A 38 7.71 2.73 -6.24
N THR A 39 6.86 3.64 -6.73
CA THR A 39 6.30 3.54 -8.10
C THR A 39 7.35 3.78 -9.17
N ALA A 40 8.23 4.77 -8.98
CA ALA A 40 9.34 5.01 -9.90
C ALA A 40 10.31 3.82 -9.95
N TRP A 41 10.58 3.20 -8.80
CA TRP A 41 11.37 1.98 -8.74
C TRP A 41 10.68 0.82 -9.47
N ALA A 42 9.40 0.57 -9.22
CA ALA A 42 8.66 -0.53 -9.83
C ALA A 42 8.56 -0.40 -11.37
N ILE A 43 8.40 0.82 -11.90
CA ILE A 43 8.18 1.06 -13.34
C ILE A 43 9.49 1.24 -14.10
N VAL A 44 10.50 1.87 -13.49
CA VAL A 44 11.74 2.27 -14.18
C VAL A 44 12.94 1.55 -13.63
N TYR A 45 13.34 1.86 -12.40
CA TYR A 45 14.64 1.45 -11.88
C TYR A 45 14.77 -0.04 -11.60
N ASP A 46 13.69 -0.72 -11.12
CA ASP A 46 13.69 -2.16 -10.81
C ASP A 46 13.28 -3.03 -12.00
N THR A 47 13.48 -2.56 -13.22
CA THR A 47 13.12 -3.28 -14.44
C THR A 47 14.34 -3.82 -15.17
N PHE A 48 14.19 -4.98 -15.81
CA PHE A 48 15.28 -5.61 -16.59
C PHE A 48 15.75 -4.75 -17.77
N TRP A 49 14.85 -3.97 -18.39
CA TRP A 49 15.20 -3.13 -19.54
C TRP A 49 16.08 -1.94 -19.14
N PHE A 50 15.90 -1.38 -17.94
CA PHE A 50 16.77 -0.34 -17.41
C PHE A 50 18.17 -0.89 -17.06
N GLU A 51 18.24 -2.11 -16.52
CA GLU A 51 19.50 -2.84 -16.33
C GLU A 51 20.21 -3.09 -17.65
N TYR A 52 19.45 -3.47 -18.69
CA TYR A 52 20.01 -3.75 -20.00
C TYR A 52 20.65 -2.50 -20.63
N ILE A 53 20.06 -1.31 -20.44
CA ILE A 53 20.66 -0.06 -20.88
C ILE A 53 21.97 0.21 -20.15
N GLN A 54 22.04 0.00 -18.84
CA GLN A 54 23.28 0.16 -18.07
C GLN A 54 24.37 -0.82 -18.51
N LEU A 55 23.99 -2.07 -18.76
CA LEU A 55 24.90 -3.09 -19.29
C LEU A 55 25.43 -2.69 -20.68
N LEU A 56 24.55 -2.23 -21.57
CA LEU A 56 24.97 -1.75 -22.91
C LEU A 56 25.90 -0.54 -22.82
N LEU A 57 25.64 0.39 -21.90
CA LEU A 57 26.55 1.51 -21.61
C LEU A 57 27.94 1.02 -21.19
N GLY A 58 28.01 0.05 -20.27
CA GLY A 58 29.26 -0.56 -19.85
C GLY A 58 30.03 -1.24 -20.99
N ILE A 59 29.34 -2.03 -21.80
CA ILE A 59 29.90 -2.71 -22.97
C ILE A 59 30.38 -1.69 -24.02
N ASN A 60 29.56 -0.66 -24.28
CA ASN A 60 29.93 0.41 -25.23
C ASN A 60 31.18 1.15 -24.73
N LEU A 61 31.26 1.47 -23.44
CA LEU A 61 32.38 2.14 -22.85
C LEU A 61 33.69 1.32 -23.00
N LEU A 62 33.61 0.02 -22.66
CA LEU A 62 34.74 -0.90 -22.84
C LEU A 62 35.18 -0.98 -24.29
N CYS A 63 34.25 -1.20 -25.21
CA CYS A 63 34.53 -1.26 -26.66
C CYS A 63 35.14 0.06 -27.17
N GLY A 64 34.67 1.20 -26.66
CA GLY A 64 35.22 2.53 -26.93
C GLY A 64 36.67 2.67 -26.52
N MET A 65 37.01 2.21 -25.29
CA MET A 65 38.39 2.24 -24.81
C MET A 65 39.34 1.45 -25.70
N PHE A 66 38.93 0.27 -26.22
CA PHE A 66 39.70 -0.51 -27.18
C PHE A 66 39.77 0.17 -28.53
N ARG A 67 38.65 0.70 -29.03
CA ARG A 67 38.58 1.38 -30.34
C ARG A 67 39.49 2.58 -30.43
N TYR A 68 39.50 3.43 -29.38
CA TYR A 68 40.29 4.66 -29.35
C TYR A 68 41.69 4.48 -28.71
N LYS A 69 42.08 3.20 -28.50
CA LYS A 69 43.40 2.82 -27.99
C LYS A 69 43.81 3.64 -26.76
N MET A 70 42.96 3.58 -25.71
CA MET A 70 43.17 4.39 -24.51
C MET A 70 44.21 3.82 -23.52
N PHE A 71 44.66 2.57 -23.75
CA PHE A 71 45.57 1.85 -22.86
C PHE A 71 47.05 2.24 -22.99
N GLY A 72 47.35 3.44 -23.42
CA GLY A 72 48.71 3.94 -23.55
C GLY A 72 49.07 4.96 -22.44
N LEU A 73 50.34 4.99 -22.00
CA LEU A 73 50.78 5.92 -20.95
C LEU A 73 50.48 7.38 -21.26
N LYS A 74 50.53 7.79 -22.53
CA LYS A 74 50.14 9.13 -22.98
C LYS A 74 48.69 9.48 -22.81
N LYS A 75 47.81 8.47 -22.65
CA LYS A 75 46.35 8.62 -22.48
C LYS A 75 45.89 8.16 -21.10
N LEU A 76 46.79 7.99 -20.15
CA LEU A 76 46.51 7.51 -18.81
C LEU A 76 45.37 8.28 -18.11
N PRO A 77 45.35 9.64 -18.12
CA PRO A 77 44.23 10.36 -17.49
C PRO A 77 42.86 10.02 -18.12
N LEU A 78 42.82 9.91 -19.45
CA LEU A 78 41.58 9.54 -20.16
C LEU A 78 41.15 8.11 -19.86
N MET A 79 42.10 7.19 -19.75
CA MET A 79 41.83 5.79 -19.36
C MET A 79 41.27 5.71 -17.94
N ILE A 80 41.87 6.40 -16.96
CA ILE A 80 41.39 6.43 -15.58
C ILE A 80 39.98 6.99 -15.51
N PHE A 81 39.70 8.07 -16.23
CA PHE A 81 38.38 8.67 -16.31
C PHE A 81 37.33 7.66 -16.80
N HIS A 82 37.60 6.89 -17.86
CA HIS A 82 36.67 5.88 -18.38
C HIS A 82 36.53 4.68 -17.44
N ILE A 83 37.62 4.25 -16.82
CA ILE A 83 37.60 3.16 -15.83
C ILE A 83 36.74 3.55 -14.62
N SER A 84 36.78 4.81 -14.18
CA SER A 84 35.96 5.25 -13.04
C SER A 84 34.45 5.09 -13.30
N PHE A 85 33.98 5.31 -14.54
CA PHE A 85 32.60 5.02 -14.90
C PHE A 85 32.26 3.53 -14.84
N LEU A 86 33.18 2.65 -15.24
CA LEU A 86 32.98 1.21 -15.06
C LEU A 86 32.86 0.82 -13.60
N PHE A 87 33.67 1.41 -12.72
CA PHE A 87 33.54 1.20 -11.28
C PHE A 87 32.18 1.69 -10.74
N ILE A 88 31.67 2.83 -11.23
CA ILE A 88 30.36 3.33 -10.86
C ILE A 88 29.27 2.34 -11.28
N LEU A 89 29.32 1.80 -12.53
CA LEU A 89 28.35 0.80 -13.01
C LEU A 89 28.42 -0.50 -12.21
N VAL A 90 29.62 -0.97 -11.87
CA VAL A 90 29.80 -2.16 -11.01
C VAL A 90 29.27 -1.88 -9.60
N GLY A 91 29.56 -0.72 -9.02
CA GLY A 91 29.04 -0.30 -7.72
C GLY A 91 27.51 -0.23 -7.71
N SER A 92 26.91 0.32 -8.77
CA SER A 92 25.46 0.35 -8.93
C SER A 92 24.85 -1.07 -8.98
N ALA A 93 25.49 -1.98 -9.70
CA ALA A 93 25.05 -3.38 -9.73
C ALA A 93 25.19 -4.05 -8.35
N MET A 94 26.29 -3.80 -7.62
CA MET A 94 26.49 -4.32 -6.25
C MET A 94 25.40 -3.80 -5.30
N THR A 95 25.11 -2.50 -5.33
CA THR A 95 24.04 -1.90 -4.51
C THR A 95 22.69 -2.52 -4.83
N ARG A 96 22.40 -2.76 -6.11
CA ARG A 96 21.13 -3.33 -6.54
C ARG A 96 20.92 -4.77 -6.10
N TYR A 97 21.94 -5.63 -6.25
CA TYR A 97 21.81 -7.08 -6.03
C TYR A 97 22.24 -7.54 -4.63
N ALA A 98 23.14 -6.81 -4.00
CA ALA A 98 23.68 -7.16 -2.67
C ALA A 98 23.39 -6.09 -1.60
N GLY A 99 22.90 -4.92 -2.00
CA GLY A 99 22.59 -3.81 -1.09
C GLY A 99 21.27 -4.02 -0.35
N PHE A 100 21.23 -3.51 0.88
CA PHE A 100 20.01 -3.34 1.66
C PHE A 100 19.82 -1.84 1.92
N GLU A 101 18.65 -1.32 1.60
CA GLU A 101 18.29 0.07 1.81
C GLU A 101 17.05 0.17 2.69
N GLY A 102 17.07 1.14 3.61
CA GLY A 102 15.94 1.42 4.46
C GLY A 102 16.10 2.75 5.19
N ILE A 103 15.03 3.18 5.83
CA ILE A 103 14.96 4.40 6.63
C ILE A 103 15.01 4.00 8.09
N LEU A 104 15.84 4.66 8.89
CA LEU A 104 15.87 4.53 10.34
C LEU A 104 15.18 5.77 10.95
N PRO A 105 13.89 5.72 11.28
CA PRO A 105 13.19 6.86 11.86
C PRO A 105 13.58 7.01 13.33
N ILE A 106 14.23 8.11 13.69
CA ILE A 106 14.59 8.44 15.07
C ILE A 106 13.90 9.76 15.43
N ARG A 107 13.04 9.73 16.44
CA ARG A 107 12.42 10.93 16.99
C ARG A 107 13.35 11.58 18.01
N GLU A 108 13.17 12.86 18.24
CA GLU A 108 13.93 13.58 19.28
C GLU A 108 13.77 12.88 20.65
N HIS A 109 14.88 12.76 21.36
CA HIS A 109 14.97 12.09 22.68
C HIS A 109 14.62 10.59 22.69
N THR A 110 14.59 9.91 21.51
CA THR A 110 14.36 8.46 21.44
C THR A 110 15.53 7.74 20.76
N GLN A 111 15.55 6.42 20.94
CA GLN A 111 16.49 5.52 20.25
C GLN A 111 15.67 4.53 19.42
N ASN A 112 16.16 4.22 18.22
CA ASN A 112 15.57 3.20 17.38
C ASN A 112 16.67 2.35 16.73
N SER A 113 16.47 1.04 16.65
CA SER A 113 17.37 0.09 15.99
C SER A 113 16.72 -0.63 14.82
N LEU A 114 15.43 -0.31 14.51
CA LEU A 114 14.68 -0.94 13.43
C LEU A 114 14.76 -0.10 12.17
N ILE A 115 15.25 -0.71 11.10
CA ILE A 115 15.29 -0.11 9.77
C ILE A 115 14.04 -0.52 9.01
N GLU A 116 13.29 0.45 8.52
CA GLU A 116 12.14 0.26 7.66
C GLU A 116 12.60 0.16 6.20
N SER A 117 12.38 -1.00 5.58
CA SER A 117 12.74 -1.22 4.18
C SER A 117 11.78 -0.48 3.24
N SER A 118 12.30 0.09 2.15
CA SER A 118 11.48 0.65 1.07
C SER A 118 10.79 -0.42 0.21
N LYS A 119 11.22 -1.69 0.34
CA LYS A 119 10.62 -2.83 -0.35
C LYS A 119 9.57 -3.49 0.54
N THR A 120 8.45 -3.87 -0.05
CA THR A 120 7.43 -4.69 0.61
C THR A 120 7.82 -6.15 0.55
N SER A 121 7.89 -6.80 1.71
CA SER A 121 8.16 -8.24 1.83
C SER A 121 6.86 -9.03 1.72
N LEU A 122 6.76 -9.86 0.69
CA LEU A 122 5.67 -10.83 0.53
C LEU A 122 6.14 -12.20 0.97
N ARG A 123 5.49 -12.76 1.98
CA ARG A 123 5.80 -14.10 2.49
C ARG A 123 4.62 -15.04 2.29
N ILE A 124 4.86 -16.16 1.64
CA ILE A 124 3.93 -17.30 1.62
C ILE A 124 4.51 -18.41 2.48
N SER A 125 3.68 -19.02 3.34
CA SER A 125 4.06 -20.16 4.17
C SER A 125 2.98 -21.23 4.10
N ALA A 126 3.38 -22.47 4.06
CA ALA A 126 2.47 -23.63 4.11
C ALA A 126 3.07 -24.73 4.98
N ILE A 127 2.19 -25.56 5.55
CA ILE A 127 2.55 -26.76 6.27
C ILE A 127 2.01 -27.95 5.47
N LYS A 128 2.88 -28.88 5.10
CA LYS A 128 2.53 -30.12 4.43
C LYS A 128 3.28 -31.27 5.09
N ASP A 129 2.57 -32.34 5.44
CA ASP A 129 3.15 -33.54 6.07
C ASP A 129 3.98 -33.24 7.34
N GLY A 130 3.61 -32.16 8.09
CA GLY A 130 4.31 -31.73 9.30
C GLY A 130 5.53 -30.84 9.05
N GLU A 131 5.95 -30.66 7.81
CA GLU A 131 7.04 -29.76 7.42
C GLU A 131 6.53 -28.37 7.04
N ARG A 132 7.30 -27.35 7.43
CA ARG A 132 7.00 -25.95 7.12
C ARG A 132 7.82 -25.47 5.92
N TYR A 133 7.12 -25.05 4.89
CA TYR A 133 7.69 -24.45 3.70
C TYR A 133 7.43 -22.94 3.71
N SER A 134 8.37 -22.14 3.25
CA SER A 134 8.18 -20.69 3.11
C SER A 134 8.95 -20.14 1.92
N ALA A 135 8.37 -19.15 1.27
CA ALA A 135 9.04 -18.35 0.26
C ALA A 135 8.80 -16.87 0.55
N VAL A 136 9.82 -16.05 0.32
CA VAL A 136 9.79 -14.61 0.54
C VAL A 136 10.23 -13.92 -0.75
N ASN A 137 9.60 -12.80 -1.07
CA ASN A 137 9.98 -11.94 -2.18
C ASN A 137 9.83 -10.48 -1.78
N ASP A 138 10.94 -9.74 -1.83
CA ASP A 138 10.99 -8.32 -1.50
C ASP A 138 10.90 -7.52 -2.79
N ARG A 139 9.86 -6.68 -2.92
CA ARG A 139 9.63 -5.88 -4.12
C ARG A 139 9.14 -4.48 -3.79
N TYR A 140 9.41 -3.57 -4.71
CA TYR A 140 8.74 -2.27 -4.71
C TYR A 140 7.31 -2.45 -5.22
N ILE A 141 6.33 -2.02 -4.42
CA ILE A 141 4.92 -1.97 -4.81
C ILE A 141 4.58 -0.53 -5.19
N GLY A 142 4.35 -0.33 -6.48
CA GLY A 142 3.96 0.98 -7.01
C GLY A 142 2.49 1.29 -6.78
N ASN A 143 2.15 2.57 -6.64
CA ASN A 143 0.79 3.07 -6.45
C ASN A 143 -0.09 3.03 -7.71
N LEU A 144 0.43 2.52 -8.79
CA LEU A 144 -0.31 2.29 -10.03
C LEU A 144 -0.55 0.80 -10.20
N PRO A 145 -1.80 0.33 -10.40
CA PRO A 145 -2.11 -1.10 -10.53
C PRO A 145 -1.25 -1.81 -11.58
N PHE A 146 -1.06 -1.20 -12.75
CA PHE A 146 -0.25 -1.77 -13.83
C PHE A 146 1.26 -1.78 -13.56
N ALA A 147 1.74 -1.01 -12.58
CA ALA A 147 3.15 -0.99 -12.19
C ALA A 147 3.58 -2.28 -11.48
N ASN A 148 2.61 -3.05 -11.01
CA ASN A 148 2.85 -4.24 -10.23
C ASN A 148 2.59 -5.48 -11.07
N SER A 149 3.57 -6.37 -11.13
CA SER A 149 3.40 -7.68 -11.77
C SER A 149 4.38 -8.64 -11.16
N PHE A 150 3.90 -9.59 -10.38
CA PHE A 150 4.76 -10.59 -9.78
C PHE A 150 4.06 -11.92 -9.53
N LYS A 151 4.88 -12.94 -9.40
CA LYS A 151 4.50 -14.29 -9.01
C LYS A 151 5.51 -14.80 -7.99
N LEU A 152 5.00 -15.36 -6.90
CA LEU A 152 5.81 -16.01 -5.90
C LEU A 152 5.46 -17.49 -5.87
N LYS A 153 6.45 -18.34 -6.10
CA LYS A 153 6.29 -19.79 -6.13
C LYS A 153 6.80 -20.39 -4.83
N LEU A 154 6.02 -21.29 -4.27
CA LEU A 154 6.39 -22.08 -3.10
C LEU A 154 6.41 -23.56 -3.49
N ASN A 155 7.58 -24.17 -3.41
CA ASN A 155 7.73 -25.61 -3.63
C ASN A 155 7.40 -26.38 -2.34
N LEU A 156 6.50 -27.34 -2.44
CA LEU A 156 5.97 -28.16 -1.34
C LEU A 156 6.33 -29.64 -1.56
N GLY A 157 7.62 -29.94 -1.72
CA GLY A 157 8.08 -31.24 -2.18
C GLY A 157 7.74 -31.45 -3.65
N ASP A 158 6.87 -32.42 -3.95
CA ASP A 158 6.42 -32.70 -5.34
C ASP A 158 5.33 -31.74 -5.85
N ASP A 159 4.74 -30.95 -4.96
CA ASP A 159 3.70 -29.99 -5.29
C ASP A 159 4.27 -28.55 -5.36
N GLN A 160 3.53 -27.65 -6.01
CA GLN A 160 3.87 -26.23 -6.09
C GLN A 160 2.62 -25.38 -5.84
N ALA A 161 2.76 -24.37 -4.97
CA ALA A 161 1.79 -23.29 -4.85
C ALA A 161 2.33 -22.01 -5.53
N GLU A 162 1.45 -21.24 -6.13
CA GLU A 162 1.79 -19.96 -6.79
C GLU A 162 0.92 -18.84 -6.22
N LEU A 163 1.54 -17.77 -5.76
CA LEU A 163 0.88 -16.52 -5.39
C LEU A 163 1.11 -15.51 -6.50
N LYS A 164 0.03 -15.03 -7.11
CA LYS A 164 0.06 -14.12 -8.24
C LYS A 164 -0.60 -12.79 -7.89
N TYR A 165 0.04 -11.68 -8.27
CA TYR A 165 -0.57 -10.35 -8.20
C TYR A 165 -1.77 -10.27 -9.15
N LYS A 166 -2.87 -9.68 -8.66
CA LYS A 166 -4.10 -9.40 -9.44
C LYS A 166 -4.35 -7.92 -9.57
N ASP A 167 -4.40 -7.19 -8.47
CA ASP A 167 -4.76 -5.78 -8.47
C ASP A 167 -4.24 -5.07 -7.22
N LEU A 168 -4.29 -3.75 -7.25
CA LEU A 168 -3.98 -2.85 -6.13
C LEU A 168 -5.17 -1.94 -5.87
N ILE A 169 -5.70 -2.00 -4.66
CA ILE A 169 -6.78 -1.14 -4.20
C ILE A 169 -6.15 0.00 -3.39
N LEU A 170 -6.20 1.22 -3.93
CA LEU A 170 -5.65 2.39 -3.27
C LEU A 170 -6.59 2.91 -2.18
N ASN A 171 -6.04 3.35 -1.04
CA ASN A 171 -6.81 3.83 0.11
C ASN A 171 -7.96 2.86 0.47
N ALA A 172 -7.61 1.59 0.55
CA ALA A 172 -8.56 0.53 0.83
C ALA A 172 -9.25 0.74 2.18
N HIS A 173 -10.54 0.59 2.20
CA HIS A 173 -11.36 0.62 3.41
C HIS A 173 -12.51 -0.38 3.28
N TYR A 174 -12.94 -0.90 4.40
CA TYR A 174 -14.09 -1.78 4.42
C TYR A 174 -15.39 -0.98 4.33
N THR A 175 -16.25 -1.39 3.41
CA THR A 175 -17.62 -0.91 3.26
C THR A 175 -18.60 -2.07 3.41
N TYR A 176 -19.84 -1.74 3.68
CA TYR A 176 -20.89 -2.74 3.86
C TYR A 176 -21.93 -2.53 2.75
N LYS A 177 -21.97 -3.49 1.82
CA LYS A 177 -22.92 -3.47 0.69
C LYS A 177 -24.11 -4.35 0.99
N GLU A 178 -25.30 -3.88 0.62
CA GLU A 178 -26.50 -4.72 0.67
C GLU A 178 -26.37 -5.87 -0.33
N ASN A 179 -26.57 -7.09 0.16
CA ASN A 179 -26.57 -8.31 -0.64
C ASN A 179 -27.63 -9.25 -0.08
N ASN A 180 -28.70 -9.45 -0.85
CA ASN A 180 -29.86 -10.25 -0.44
C ASN A 180 -29.54 -11.70 -0.02
N ASN A 181 -28.37 -12.20 -0.37
CA ASN A 181 -27.91 -13.56 -0.02
C ASN A 181 -27.02 -13.61 1.21
N SER A 182 -26.79 -12.47 1.86
CA SER A 182 -25.91 -12.37 3.04
C SER A 182 -26.72 -12.32 4.33
N ASP A 183 -26.08 -12.76 5.41
CA ASP A 183 -26.63 -12.74 6.76
C ASP A 183 -26.72 -11.31 7.32
N PRO A 184 -27.55 -11.10 8.35
CA PRO A 184 -27.63 -9.84 9.08
C PRO A 184 -26.26 -9.48 9.68
N LEU A 185 -25.91 -8.20 9.58
CA LEU A 185 -24.65 -7.66 10.07
C LEU A 185 -24.89 -6.37 10.86
N LEU A 186 -24.27 -6.29 12.04
CA LEU A 186 -24.14 -5.07 12.83
C LEU A 186 -22.68 -4.75 13.07
N VAL A 187 -22.31 -3.50 12.87
CA VAL A 187 -20.97 -3.00 13.21
C VAL A 187 -21.11 -1.77 14.08
N LEU A 188 -20.55 -1.87 15.28
CA LEU A 188 -20.47 -0.78 16.23
C LEU A 188 -19.03 -0.29 16.32
N MET A 189 -18.81 1.01 16.24
CA MET A 189 -17.56 1.61 16.68
C MET A 189 -17.69 1.95 18.14
N LEU A 190 -16.89 1.30 18.97
CA LEU A 190 -16.89 1.45 20.43
C LEU A 190 -15.61 2.17 20.86
N SER A 191 -15.75 3.10 21.79
CA SER A 191 -14.63 3.84 22.37
C SER A 191 -14.83 3.94 23.86
N GLN A 192 -13.81 3.64 24.64
CA GLN A 192 -13.76 3.94 26.06
C GLN A 192 -13.19 5.34 26.25
N LYS A 193 -13.58 6.03 27.28
CA LYS A 193 -13.17 7.41 27.58
C LYS A 193 -11.64 7.56 27.53
N GLY A 194 -11.15 8.31 26.54
CA GLY A 194 -9.73 8.55 26.32
C GLY A 194 -9.00 7.50 25.45
N SER A 195 -9.71 6.48 24.95
CA SER A 195 -9.16 5.48 24.01
C SER A 195 -9.57 5.75 22.57
N GLN A 196 -8.84 5.15 21.65
CA GLN A 196 -9.19 5.17 20.22
C GLN A 196 -10.37 4.20 19.98
N GLY A 197 -11.34 4.60 19.15
CA GLY A 197 -12.50 3.77 18.84
C GLY A 197 -12.09 2.49 18.07
N VAL A 198 -12.74 1.37 18.40
CA VAL A 198 -12.53 0.06 17.80
C VAL A 198 -13.84 -0.42 17.17
N ASP A 199 -13.77 -0.93 15.94
CA ASP A 199 -14.93 -1.52 15.26
C ASP A 199 -15.18 -2.95 15.76
N VAL A 200 -16.38 -3.20 16.24
CA VAL A 200 -16.84 -4.50 16.72
C VAL A 200 -17.99 -4.98 15.85
N LYS A 201 -17.82 -6.13 15.21
CA LYS A 201 -18.84 -6.79 14.38
C LYS A 201 -19.68 -7.73 15.23
N PHE A 202 -20.95 -7.83 14.89
CA PHE A 202 -21.91 -8.76 15.49
C PHE A 202 -22.64 -9.52 14.38
N GLU A 203 -22.69 -10.81 14.55
CA GLU A 203 -23.52 -11.71 13.74
C GLU A 203 -24.92 -11.86 14.37
N LYS A 204 -25.88 -12.37 13.60
CA LYS A 204 -27.24 -12.62 14.10
C LYS A 204 -27.22 -13.50 15.36
N GLY A 205 -27.88 -13.04 16.41
CA GLY A 205 -27.99 -13.74 17.70
C GLY A 205 -26.80 -13.58 18.62
N GLU A 206 -25.76 -12.86 18.22
CA GLU A 206 -24.55 -12.70 19.01
C GLU A 206 -24.72 -11.69 20.13
N VAL A 207 -24.06 -11.98 21.28
CA VAL A 207 -23.98 -11.11 22.46
C VAL A 207 -22.51 -10.98 22.86
N LYS A 208 -22.01 -9.76 22.95
CA LYS A 208 -20.64 -9.48 23.43
C LYS A 208 -20.71 -8.62 24.67
N ASN A 209 -20.00 -9.04 25.73
CA ASN A 209 -19.80 -8.21 26.92
C ASN A 209 -18.60 -7.31 26.73
N ILE A 210 -18.80 -6.01 26.82
CA ILE A 210 -17.77 -4.99 26.67
C ILE A 210 -17.86 -4.10 27.89
N GLU A 211 -16.81 -4.09 28.71
CA GLU A 211 -16.70 -3.31 29.95
C GLU A 211 -17.94 -3.39 30.83
N GLY A 212 -18.50 -4.60 30.96
CA GLY A 212 -19.67 -4.86 31.81
C GLY A 212 -21.04 -4.60 31.17
N VAL A 213 -21.10 -4.01 29.99
CA VAL A 213 -22.33 -3.81 29.22
C VAL A 213 -22.45 -4.91 28.14
N ASN A 214 -23.62 -5.54 28.06
CA ASN A 214 -23.90 -6.57 27.06
C ASN A 214 -24.46 -5.95 25.79
N PHE A 215 -23.70 -5.97 24.71
CA PHE A 215 -24.17 -5.57 23.39
C PHE A 215 -24.72 -6.79 22.65
N ALA A 216 -25.95 -6.70 22.17
CA ALA A 216 -26.64 -7.81 21.52
C ALA A 216 -27.22 -7.42 20.16
N PHE A 217 -27.13 -8.33 19.20
CA PHE A 217 -27.72 -8.18 17.89
C PHE A 217 -28.73 -9.31 17.64
N MET A 218 -30.01 -8.94 17.44
CA MET A 218 -31.11 -9.88 17.21
C MET A 218 -31.18 -11.00 18.26
N ASN A 219 -30.92 -10.66 19.52
CA ASN A 219 -31.01 -11.59 20.64
C ASN A 219 -31.79 -10.93 21.78
N ASP A 220 -32.91 -11.54 22.17
CA ASP A 220 -33.77 -11.02 23.25
C ASP A 220 -33.39 -11.53 24.63
N ASN A 221 -32.58 -12.59 24.71
CA ASN A 221 -32.18 -13.18 25.98
C ASN A 221 -30.85 -12.57 26.48
N VAL A 222 -30.90 -11.31 26.89
CA VAL A 222 -29.69 -10.55 27.30
C VAL A 222 -29.86 -10.05 28.72
N LYS A 223 -28.83 -10.23 29.56
CA LYS A 223 -28.80 -9.75 30.96
C LYS A 223 -28.43 -8.27 30.99
N ALA A 224 -29.07 -7.52 31.87
CA ALA A 224 -28.74 -6.13 32.14
C ALA A 224 -27.38 -5.98 32.86
N PRO A 225 -26.63 -4.90 32.63
CA PRO A 225 -26.93 -3.83 31.68
C PRO A 225 -26.74 -4.26 30.21
N PHE A 226 -27.64 -3.84 29.34
CA PHE A 226 -27.54 -4.18 27.93
C PHE A 226 -27.91 -3.03 26.99
N VAL A 227 -27.35 -3.09 25.79
CA VAL A 227 -27.76 -2.38 24.57
C VAL A 227 -28.09 -3.44 23.53
N LYS A 228 -29.30 -3.46 22.98
CA LYS A 228 -29.66 -4.42 21.95
C LYS A 228 -30.21 -3.75 20.69
N ILE A 229 -29.94 -4.37 19.56
CA ILE A 229 -30.53 -4.01 18.28
C ILE A 229 -31.34 -5.21 17.80
N ASP A 230 -32.64 -4.98 17.59
CA ASP A 230 -33.60 -6.02 17.22
C ASP A 230 -33.67 -6.26 15.69
N GLU A 231 -34.54 -7.20 15.27
CA GLU A 231 -34.74 -7.56 13.86
C GLU A 231 -35.30 -6.39 13.01
N ASN A 232 -35.89 -5.39 13.62
CA ASN A 232 -36.35 -4.18 12.93
C ASN A 232 -35.26 -3.10 12.85
N LEU A 233 -34.03 -3.45 13.21
CA LEU A 233 -32.90 -2.52 13.34
C LEU A 233 -33.22 -1.34 14.27
N THR A 234 -33.95 -1.61 15.35
CA THR A 234 -34.20 -0.62 16.40
C THR A 234 -33.33 -0.91 17.62
N LEU A 235 -32.71 0.15 18.13
CA LEU A 235 -31.86 0.14 19.29
C LEU A 235 -32.70 0.37 20.55
N SER A 236 -32.46 -0.42 21.59
CA SER A 236 -33.04 -0.26 22.92
C SER A 236 -32.01 -0.60 23.99
N SER A 237 -32.17 -0.05 25.20
CA SER A 237 -31.26 -0.26 26.31
C SER A 237 -32.03 -0.55 27.61
N SER A 238 -31.33 -1.23 28.53
CA SER A 238 -31.80 -1.41 29.92
C SER A 238 -31.54 -0.20 30.81
N GLU A 239 -30.76 0.76 30.32
CA GLU A 239 -30.40 2.00 31.01
C GLU A 239 -30.66 3.20 30.11
N ASN A 240 -30.71 4.40 30.66
CA ASN A 240 -30.83 5.61 29.87
C ASN A 240 -29.55 5.82 29.07
N LEU A 241 -29.69 6.08 27.78
CA LEU A 241 -28.58 6.41 26.90
C LEU A 241 -28.55 7.91 26.64
N HIS A 242 -27.44 8.55 26.90
CA HIS A 242 -27.18 9.87 26.36
C HIS A 242 -26.75 9.74 24.89
N PHE A 243 -27.23 10.59 24.01
CA PHE A 243 -26.73 10.60 22.64
C PHE A 243 -26.62 12.00 22.07
N LEU A 244 -25.59 12.17 21.25
CA LEU A 244 -25.38 13.33 20.40
C LEU A 244 -25.81 12.99 18.97
N SER A 245 -26.78 13.70 18.46
CA SER A 245 -27.14 13.61 17.03
C SER A 245 -26.07 14.29 16.17
N MET A 246 -25.46 13.53 15.28
CA MET A 246 -24.39 14.04 14.38
C MET A 246 -24.94 14.90 13.24
N LEU A 247 -26.27 14.95 13.04
CA LEU A 247 -26.91 15.73 11.99
C LEU A 247 -27.17 17.18 12.41
N ASP A 248 -27.65 17.38 13.64
CA ASP A 248 -28.12 18.68 14.12
C ASP A 248 -27.42 19.13 15.42
N GLY A 249 -26.51 18.30 15.96
CA GLY A 249 -25.73 18.61 17.15
C GLY A 249 -26.52 18.61 18.45
N GLN A 250 -27.74 18.09 18.45
CA GLN A 250 -28.58 18.04 19.65
C GLN A 250 -28.16 16.95 20.60
N ASN A 251 -28.06 17.27 21.88
CA ASN A 251 -27.90 16.30 22.97
C ASN A 251 -29.28 15.91 23.47
N LEU A 252 -29.58 14.63 23.41
CA LEU A 252 -30.87 14.06 23.82
C LEU A 252 -30.63 12.80 24.66
N ASP A 253 -31.68 12.37 25.36
CA ASP A 253 -31.68 11.14 26.14
C ASP A 253 -32.67 10.16 25.55
N LEU A 254 -32.23 8.91 25.35
CA LEU A 254 -33.10 7.77 25.10
C LEU A 254 -33.42 7.10 26.44
N LYS A 255 -34.68 7.17 26.85
CA LYS A 255 -35.10 6.60 28.14
C LYS A 255 -35.29 5.10 28.04
N ILE A 256 -35.23 4.44 29.20
CA ILE A 256 -35.51 3.01 29.31
C ILE A 256 -36.87 2.68 28.68
N GLY A 257 -36.87 1.72 27.75
CA GLY A 257 -38.06 1.28 26.98
C GLY A 257 -38.35 2.08 25.71
N GLU A 258 -37.68 3.20 25.48
CA GLU A 258 -37.71 3.90 24.22
C GLU A 258 -36.87 3.18 23.18
N LYS A 259 -37.25 3.32 21.90
CA LYS A 259 -36.55 2.72 20.79
C LYS A 259 -36.05 3.80 19.82
N ALA A 260 -34.81 3.65 19.36
CA ALA A 260 -34.22 4.52 18.37
C ALA A 260 -33.89 3.73 17.09
N ASN A 261 -33.91 4.39 15.93
CA ASN A 261 -33.50 3.73 14.70
C ASN A 261 -31.96 3.56 14.68
N ALA A 262 -31.47 2.33 14.59
CA ALA A 262 -30.05 2.02 14.58
C ALA A 262 -29.31 2.57 13.35
N LYS A 263 -30.00 2.89 12.25
CA LYS A 263 -29.37 3.47 11.04
C LYS A 263 -29.07 4.97 11.16
N GLU A 264 -29.57 5.64 12.20
CA GLU A 264 -29.30 7.05 12.41
C GLU A 264 -27.90 7.26 12.98
N ARG A 265 -27.17 8.23 12.43
CA ARG A 265 -25.81 8.57 12.89
C ARG A 265 -25.88 9.34 14.21
N ARG A 266 -25.79 8.61 15.30
CA ARG A 266 -25.79 9.14 16.68
C ARG A 266 -24.61 8.58 17.46
N LEU A 267 -23.98 9.43 18.26
CA LEU A 267 -23.00 8.99 19.24
C LEU A 267 -23.74 8.74 20.55
N TYR A 268 -23.83 7.49 20.93
CA TYR A 268 -24.46 7.06 22.18
C TYR A 268 -23.41 6.89 23.28
N GLU A 269 -23.81 7.19 24.50
CA GLU A 269 -22.98 7.00 25.68
C GLU A 269 -23.76 6.20 26.74
N ILE A 270 -23.11 5.16 27.25
CA ILE A 270 -23.57 4.33 28.36
C ILE A 270 -22.38 4.06 29.27
N ASN A 271 -22.49 4.43 30.54
CA ASN A 271 -21.39 4.38 31.51
C ASN A 271 -20.16 5.12 30.95
N ASP A 272 -19.00 4.46 30.86
CA ASP A 272 -17.76 5.03 30.26
C ASP A 272 -17.54 4.62 28.81
N ILE A 273 -18.57 4.03 28.16
CA ILE A 273 -18.50 3.55 26.76
C ILE A 273 -19.26 4.51 25.87
N SER A 274 -18.58 5.02 24.85
CA SER A 274 -19.21 5.73 23.75
C SER A 274 -19.27 4.81 22.53
N PHE A 275 -20.41 4.80 21.83
CA PHE A 275 -20.54 3.98 20.63
C PHE A 275 -21.34 4.63 19.52
N VAL A 276 -21.00 4.27 18.29
CA VAL A 276 -21.70 4.69 17.07
C VAL A 276 -22.05 3.44 16.25
N VAL A 277 -23.27 3.39 15.73
CA VAL A 277 -23.65 2.37 14.77
C VAL A 277 -23.06 2.74 13.40
N LYS A 278 -22.02 2.04 12.99
CA LYS A 278 -21.39 2.23 11.65
C LYS A 278 -22.20 1.59 10.55
N ALA A 279 -22.69 0.37 10.79
CA ALA A 279 -23.53 -0.35 9.85
C ALA A 279 -24.53 -1.22 10.61
N ALA A 280 -25.78 -1.21 10.16
CA ALA A 280 -26.82 -2.11 10.61
C ALA A 280 -27.66 -2.49 9.38
N SER A 281 -27.66 -3.77 9.01
CA SER A 281 -28.40 -4.27 7.85
C SER A 281 -28.84 -5.70 8.07
N LEU A 282 -30.00 -6.04 7.51
CA LEU A 282 -30.51 -7.41 7.49
C LEU A 282 -29.77 -8.31 6.50
N HIS A 283 -29.18 -7.70 5.47
CA HIS A 283 -28.48 -8.36 4.38
C HIS A 283 -27.30 -7.52 3.96
N ALA A 284 -26.15 -7.69 4.61
CA ALA A 284 -24.96 -6.96 4.24
C ALA A 284 -23.74 -7.87 4.12
N GLN A 285 -22.97 -7.61 3.10
CA GLN A 285 -21.67 -8.22 2.89
C GLN A 285 -20.58 -7.15 3.04
N GLU A 286 -19.55 -7.50 3.74
CA GLU A 286 -18.34 -6.68 3.80
C GLU A 286 -17.66 -6.69 2.43
N ALA A 287 -17.36 -5.50 1.92
CA ALA A 287 -16.65 -5.30 0.67
C ALA A 287 -15.45 -4.39 0.92
N LEU A 288 -14.33 -4.72 0.31
CA LEU A 288 -13.15 -3.88 0.32
C LEU A 288 -13.25 -2.91 -0.86
N GLU A 289 -13.31 -1.62 -0.57
CA GLU A 289 -13.35 -0.56 -1.59
C GLU A 289 -12.14 0.36 -1.44
N GLY A 290 -11.73 0.94 -2.57
CA GLY A 290 -10.68 1.94 -2.61
C GLY A 290 -11.21 3.30 -3.00
N SER A 291 -10.40 4.35 -2.79
CA SER A 291 -10.72 5.65 -3.35
C SER A 291 -10.69 5.58 -4.88
N ASN A 292 -11.79 6.02 -5.51
CA ASN A 292 -11.83 6.23 -6.95
C ASN A 292 -10.86 7.36 -7.32
N ARG A 293 -9.56 7.06 -7.52
CA ARG A 293 -8.80 7.88 -8.45
C ARG A 293 -9.30 7.47 -9.82
N PRO A 294 -9.58 8.42 -10.73
CA PRO A 294 -10.03 8.11 -12.06
C PRO A 294 -8.99 7.16 -12.70
N GLN A 295 -9.36 5.90 -12.88
CA GLN A 295 -8.55 4.89 -13.57
C GLN A 295 -8.42 5.20 -15.06
N ASP A 296 -9.17 6.20 -15.54
CA ASP A 296 -9.35 6.53 -16.95
C ASP A 296 -8.47 7.66 -17.47
N GLU A 297 -7.67 8.29 -16.61
CA GLU A 297 -6.65 9.19 -17.13
C GLU A 297 -5.58 8.37 -17.84
N SER A 298 -5.60 8.43 -19.17
CA SER A 298 -4.52 7.81 -19.95
C SER A 298 -3.19 8.34 -19.42
N PHE A 299 -2.17 7.48 -19.38
CA PHE A 299 -0.79 7.86 -19.00
C PHE A 299 -0.34 9.17 -19.67
N TRP A 300 -0.79 9.44 -20.90
CA TRP A 300 -0.50 10.66 -21.64
C TRP A 300 -1.21 11.90 -21.11
N LEU A 301 -2.45 11.81 -20.66
CA LEU A 301 -3.15 12.91 -19.99
C LEU A 301 -2.50 13.21 -18.65
N TRP A 302 -2.13 12.18 -17.91
CA TRP A 302 -1.37 12.32 -16.69
C TRP A 302 0.01 12.97 -16.94
N PHE A 303 0.77 12.50 -17.93
CA PHE A 303 2.05 13.07 -18.29
C PHE A 303 1.94 14.55 -18.66
N LYS A 304 0.88 14.93 -19.38
CA LYS A 304 0.60 16.32 -19.74
C LYS A 304 0.25 17.17 -18.50
N SER A 305 -0.55 16.65 -17.57
CA SER A 305 -0.90 17.36 -16.34
C SER A 305 0.29 17.46 -15.39
N ALA A 306 1.10 16.43 -15.25
CA ALA A 306 2.33 16.45 -14.47
C ALA A 306 3.35 17.49 -15.01
N TRP A 307 3.48 17.61 -16.33
CA TRP A 307 4.31 18.64 -16.95
C TRP A 307 3.83 20.06 -16.62
N LEU A 308 2.53 20.28 -16.65
CA LEU A 308 1.93 21.58 -16.29
C LEU A 308 2.09 21.89 -14.81
N GLU A 309 1.96 20.89 -13.93
CA GLU A 309 2.16 21.05 -12.49
C GLU A 309 3.64 21.28 -12.13
N VAL A 310 4.57 20.53 -12.73
CA VAL A 310 6.00 20.75 -12.50
C VAL A 310 6.44 22.12 -13.00
N GLY A 311 5.96 22.53 -14.17
CA GLY A 311 6.20 23.89 -14.67
C GLY A 311 5.65 24.96 -13.73
N ARG A 312 4.46 24.75 -13.18
CA ARG A 312 3.84 25.63 -12.19
C ARG A 312 4.58 25.62 -10.85
N THR A 313 5.04 24.46 -10.39
CA THR A 313 5.83 24.31 -9.15
C THR A 313 7.19 24.96 -9.26
N MET A 314 7.88 24.81 -10.39
CA MET A 314 9.14 25.53 -10.65
C MET A 314 8.94 27.06 -10.65
N LEU A 315 7.86 27.54 -11.25
CA LEU A 315 7.53 28.97 -11.24
C LEU A 315 7.20 29.46 -9.82
N ILE A 316 6.46 28.71 -9.03
CA ILE A 316 6.08 29.07 -7.66
C ILE A 316 7.29 28.99 -6.70
N SER A 317 8.15 27.99 -6.82
CA SER A 317 9.39 27.89 -6.00
C SER A 317 10.38 29.01 -6.31
N THR A 318 10.34 29.56 -7.51
CA THR A 318 11.17 30.70 -7.92
C THR A 318 10.59 32.06 -7.46
N PHE A 319 9.28 32.15 -7.20
CA PHE A 319 8.58 33.40 -6.87
C PHE A 319 7.90 33.43 -5.48
N GLY A 320 8.10 32.44 -4.64
CA GLY A 320 7.88 32.56 -3.19
C GLY A 320 6.43 32.67 -2.73
N GLU A 321 5.54 31.75 -3.09
CA GLU A 321 4.21 31.66 -2.46
C GLU A 321 4.06 30.52 -1.43
N PRO A 322 3.14 30.67 -0.43
CA PRO A 322 3.24 29.94 0.81
C PRO A 322 2.56 28.57 0.82
N GLN A 323 3.27 27.66 1.31
CA GLN A 323 3.13 26.48 2.20
C GLN A 323 1.80 25.68 2.32
N ASN A 324 0.69 25.97 1.67
CA ASN A 324 -0.56 25.25 1.90
C ASN A 324 -0.75 23.93 1.14
N TRP A 325 0.15 23.55 0.27
CA TRP A 325 0.03 22.28 -0.45
C TRP A 325 0.83 21.10 0.14
N LYS A 326 1.66 21.33 1.16
CA LYS A 326 2.37 20.20 1.82
C LYS A 326 1.45 19.24 2.54
N ASN A 327 0.23 19.63 2.86
CA ASN A 327 -0.69 18.79 3.62
C ASN A 327 -1.58 17.87 2.77
N SER A 328 -1.66 18.07 1.46
CA SER A 328 -2.44 17.19 0.58
C SER A 328 -1.65 16.08 -0.09
N LEU A 329 -0.32 16.10 0.00
CA LEU A 329 0.58 15.11 -0.63
C LEU A 329 1.29 14.18 0.34
N LEU A 330 1.04 14.28 1.64
CA LEU A 330 1.51 13.32 2.63
C LEU A 330 0.54 12.13 2.72
N LEU A 331 0.52 11.33 1.66
CA LEU A 331 0.00 9.98 1.75
C LEU A 331 1.00 9.16 2.56
N HIS A 332 0.67 8.96 3.82
CA HIS A 332 1.42 8.10 4.71
C HIS A 332 1.28 6.66 4.24
N PHE A 333 2.34 6.13 3.62
CA PHE A 333 2.50 4.71 3.46
C PHE A 333 2.84 4.11 4.82
N LYS A 334 1.89 3.41 5.42
CA LYS A 334 2.17 2.49 6.51
C LYS A 334 2.51 1.14 5.91
N ASP A 335 3.63 0.58 6.36
CA ASP A 335 4.13 -0.71 5.97
C ASP A 335 3.07 -1.80 6.07
N PHE A 336 2.92 -2.57 4.98
CA PHE A 336 2.12 -3.77 4.96
C PHE A 336 2.90 -4.93 5.57
N ALA A 337 2.62 -5.26 6.81
CA ALA A 337 2.92 -6.58 7.33
C ALA A 337 1.70 -7.46 7.13
N LEU A 338 1.68 -8.25 6.07
CA LEU A 338 0.75 -9.39 5.95
C LEU A 338 1.20 -10.46 6.93
N SER A 339 0.84 -10.36 8.21
CA SER A 339 0.92 -11.48 9.13
C SER A 339 -0.43 -12.17 9.15
N ASN A 340 -0.44 -13.44 8.79
CA ASN A 340 -1.61 -14.30 8.82
C ASN A 340 -2.12 -14.59 10.26
N GLU A 341 -1.51 -13.97 11.27
CA GLU A 341 -1.82 -14.17 12.69
C GLU A 341 -2.76 -13.11 13.27
N ASN A 342 -3.02 -12.00 12.58
CA ASN A 342 -3.93 -10.97 13.05
C ASN A 342 -5.16 -10.84 12.14
N LYS A 343 -6.22 -11.56 12.50
CA LYS A 343 -7.57 -11.42 11.89
C LYS A 343 -8.23 -10.05 12.10
N ASN A 344 -7.55 -9.10 12.72
CA ASN A 344 -8.08 -7.80 13.10
C ASN A 344 -7.26 -6.61 12.56
N LEU A 345 -6.64 -6.74 11.39
CA LEU A 345 -6.04 -5.59 10.72
C LEU A 345 -7.15 -4.72 10.12
N GLU A 346 -7.53 -3.68 10.84
CA GLU A 346 -8.35 -2.59 10.31
C GLU A 346 -7.53 -1.83 9.25
N LEU A 347 -7.85 -2.07 7.99
CA LEU A 347 -7.33 -1.29 6.87
C LEU A 347 -8.07 0.05 6.82
N THR A 348 -7.58 1.05 7.56
CA THR A 348 -8.08 2.42 7.47
C THR A 348 -7.14 3.25 6.60
N GLY A 349 -7.50 3.47 5.33
CA GLY A 349 -6.82 4.39 4.42
C GLY A 349 -5.46 3.93 3.89
N SER A 350 -5.10 2.64 4.02
CA SER A 350 -3.91 2.03 3.42
C SER A 350 -4.24 1.31 2.11
N ASN A 351 -3.23 1.13 1.25
CA ASN A 351 -3.43 0.37 0.01
C ASN A 351 -3.58 -1.12 0.31
N ALA A 352 -4.44 -1.83 -0.41
CA ALA A 352 -4.60 -3.28 -0.32
C ALA A 352 -4.16 -3.96 -1.61
N LEU A 353 -3.48 -5.10 -1.48
CA LEU A 353 -3.09 -5.95 -2.60
C LEU A 353 -4.12 -7.06 -2.78
N LYS A 354 -4.62 -7.22 -4.00
CA LYS A 354 -5.42 -8.35 -4.41
C LYS A 354 -4.52 -9.42 -5.00
N LEU A 355 -4.47 -10.60 -4.36
CA LEU A 355 -3.59 -11.69 -4.69
C LEU A 355 -4.40 -12.95 -4.97
N GLU A 356 -3.97 -13.76 -5.93
CA GLU A 356 -4.54 -15.08 -6.21
C GLU A 356 -3.57 -16.16 -5.78
N LEU A 357 -4.02 -17.05 -4.91
CA LEU A 357 -3.29 -18.25 -4.50
C LEU A 357 -3.81 -19.44 -5.29
N SER A 358 -2.93 -20.11 -6.03
CA SER A 358 -3.23 -21.30 -6.81
C SER A 358 -2.47 -22.52 -6.24
N TYR A 359 -3.19 -23.62 -6.04
CA TYR A 359 -2.63 -24.89 -5.60
C TYR A 359 -3.45 -26.06 -6.19
N LYS A 360 -2.80 -27.05 -6.81
CA LYS A 360 -3.43 -28.26 -7.38
C LYS A 360 -4.71 -28.00 -8.20
N ASN A 361 -4.64 -27.10 -9.18
CA ASN A 361 -5.76 -26.68 -10.04
C ASN A 361 -6.91 -25.95 -9.33
N GLU A 362 -6.79 -25.65 -8.05
CA GLU A 362 -7.70 -24.76 -7.35
C GLU A 362 -7.06 -23.36 -7.24
N SER A 363 -7.86 -22.31 -7.41
CA SER A 363 -7.43 -20.94 -7.18
C SER A 363 -8.40 -20.24 -6.25
N LYS A 364 -7.86 -19.42 -5.34
CA LYS A 364 -8.61 -18.61 -4.40
C LYS A 364 -8.04 -17.19 -4.36
N GLU A 365 -8.93 -16.19 -4.49
CA GLU A 365 -8.61 -14.76 -4.32
C GLU A 365 -8.64 -14.33 -2.86
#